data_742f42b12119313a0bacb957fb3debd3
#
_entry.id   742f42b12119313a0bacb957fb3debd3
#
_cell.length_a   1.000
_cell.length_b   1.000
_cell.length_c   1.000
_cell.angle_alpha   90.00
_cell.angle_beta   90.00
_cell.angle_gamma   90.00
#
_symmetry.space_group_name_H-M   'P 1'
#
loop_
_entity.id
_entity.type
_entity.pdbx_description
1 polymer ?
#
loop_
_entity_poly.entity_id
_entity_poly.type
_entity_poly.pdbx_seq_one_letter_code
_entity_poly.pdbx_strand_id
1 'polypeptide(L)'
;MKKFIALAALVLTSMVTTTVYAQESNAQRRADRKAQRDAERARLKAEQQAAGAVSYDDAVAALKAQKFVLEANQVMFRNGQTAFVTSNTNFVLVNQARGTVQVAFNTVYPGPNGIGGVTVDGTVSDMKMSTDKRGNINCNFSIQGIGISAQIFLTLTNGGNNATVTISPNFNSNTMTLSGSLLPLNQSNIFKGRSW
;
A
#
# COMPACT_ATOMS: atom_id res chain seq x y z
N MET A 1 34.09 -18.72 -69.89
CA MET A 1 34.39 -18.80 -68.45
C MET A 1 34.37 -17.44 -67.74
N LYS A 2 35.01 -16.37 -68.29
CA LYS A 2 35.10 -15.04 -67.64
C LYS A 2 33.73 -14.34 -67.37
N LYS A 3 32.67 -14.56 -68.22
CA LYS A 3 31.37 -13.94 -68.09
C LYS A 3 30.52 -14.58 -67.00
N PHE A 4 30.69 -15.84 -66.64
CA PHE A 4 29.98 -16.52 -65.56
C PHE A 4 30.53 -16.15 -64.16
N ILE A 5 31.85 -15.85 -64.08
CA ILE A 5 32.48 -15.43 -62.85
C ILE A 5 32.00 -14.02 -62.44
N ALA A 6 31.82 -13.12 -63.42
CA ALA A 6 31.29 -11.78 -63.16
C ALA A 6 29.82 -11.78 -62.67
N LEU A 7 29.00 -12.69 -63.21
CA LEU A 7 27.61 -12.81 -62.79
C LEU A 7 27.46 -13.36 -61.34
N ALA A 8 28.30 -14.34 -60.99
CA ALA A 8 28.31 -14.91 -59.64
C ALA A 8 28.79 -13.89 -58.58
N ALA A 9 29.77 -13.05 -58.92
CA ALA A 9 30.22 -11.97 -58.02
C ALA A 9 29.13 -10.91 -57.78
N LEU A 10 28.34 -10.57 -58.82
CA LEU A 10 27.25 -9.59 -58.69
C LEU A 10 26.12 -10.08 -57.84
N VAL A 11 25.76 -11.37 -57.90
CA VAL A 11 24.71 -11.99 -57.07
C VAL A 11 25.14 -12.11 -55.61
N LEU A 12 26.41 -12.43 -55.34
CA LEU A 12 26.97 -12.49 -53.98
C LEU A 12 27.00 -11.11 -53.30
N THR A 13 27.33 -10.04 -54.00
CA THR A 13 27.32 -8.68 -53.43
C THR A 13 25.90 -8.20 -53.14
N SER A 14 24.90 -8.55 -53.95
CA SER A 14 23.49 -8.17 -53.68
C SER A 14 22.90 -8.91 -52.47
N MET A 15 23.27 -10.16 -52.23
CA MET A 15 22.82 -10.91 -51.05
C MET A 15 23.44 -10.39 -49.75
N VAL A 16 24.70 -9.97 -49.75
CA VAL A 16 25.35 -9.43 -48.56
C VAL A 16 24.74 -8.07 -48.16
N THR A 17 24.45 -7.20 -49.13
CA THR A 17 23.83 -5.89 -48.83
C THR A 17 22.42 -6.04 -48.28
N THR A 18 21.59 -6.94 -48.78
CA THR A 18 20.23 -7.17 -48.27
C THR A 18 20.23 -7.71 -46.83
N THR A 19 21.17 -8.57 -46.46
CA THR A 19 21.28 -9.08 -45.09
C THR A 19 21.73 -8.00 -44.09
N VAL A 20 22.63 -7.12 -44.47
CA VAL A 20 23.09 -5.99 -43.62
C VAL A 20 21.91 -5.01 -43.36
N TYR A 21 21.20 -4.60 -44.40
CA TYR A 21 20.02 -3.72 -44.25
C TYR A 21 18.91 -4.36 -43.40
N ALA A 22 18.66 -5.66 -43.54
CA ALA A 22 17.68 -6.37 -42.71
C ALA A 22 18.12 -6.45 -41.23
N GLN A 23 19.41 -6.59 -40.98
CA GLN A 23 19.95 -6.63 -39.62
C GLN A 23 19.92 -5.27 -38.93
N GLU A 24 20.28 -4.18 -39.64
CA GLU A 24 20.17 -2.81 -39.15
C GLU A 24 18.71 -2.45 -38.86
N SER A 25 17.77 -2.77 -39.73
CA SER A 25 16.34 -2.50 -39.49
C SER A 25 15.78 -3.25 -38.28
N ASN A 26 16.23 -4.48 -38.05
CA ASN A 26 15.84 -5.27 -36.88
C ASN A 26 16.44 -4.71 -35.57
N ALA A 27 17.68 -4.26 -35.59
CA ALA A 27 18.31 -3.60 -34.44
C ALA A 27 17.59 -2.29 -34.10
N GLN A 28 17.26 -1.50 -35.10
CA GLN A 28 16.52 -0.24 -34.95
C GLN A 28 15.12 -0.47 -34.38
N ARG A 29 14.37 -1.44 -34.91
CA ARG A 29 13.05 -1.83 -34.37
C ARG A 29 13.11 -2.32 -32.92
N ARG A 30 14.19 -3.01 -32.53
CA ARG A 30 14.42 -3.44 -31.13
C ARG A 30 14.72 -2.25 -30.23
N ALA A 31 15.53 -1.29 -30.70
CA ALA A 31 15.83 -0.05 -29.99
C ALA A 31 14.58 0.80 -29.78
N ASP A 32 13.76 0.99 -30.81
CA ASP A 32 12.52 1.74 -30.75
C ASP A 32 11.51 1.10 -29.78
N ARG A 33 11.33 -0.23 -29.85
CA ARG A 33 10.48 -0.95 -28.90
C ARG A 33 10.98 -0.87 -27.46
N LYS A 34 12.30 -0.81 -27.25
CA LYS A 34 12.87 -0.63 -25.92
C LYS A 34 12.61 0.79 -25.43
N ALA A 35 12.87 1.80 -26.27
CA ALA A 35 12.62 3.20 -25.95
C ALA A 35 11.14 3.46 -25.61
N GLN A 36 10.21 2.90 -26.39
CA GLN A 36 8.77 2.99 -26.12
C GLN A 36 8.40 2.38 -24.77
N ARG A 37 8.89 1.17 -24.47
CA ARG A 37 8.65 0.51 -23.17
C ARG A 37 9.24 1.30 -22.00
N ASP A 38 10.42 1.86 -22.17
CA ASP A 38 11.08 2.65 -21.13
C ASP A 38 10.33 3.98 -20.89
N ALA A 39 9.87 4.62 -21.96
CA ALA A 39 9.02 5.81 -21.87
C ALA A 39 7.65 5.52 -21.20
N GLU A 40 6.99 4.42 -21.58
CA GLU A 40 5.73 3.99 -20.95
C GLU A 40 5.91 3.70 -19.45
N ARG A 41 6.97 2.97 -19.09
CA ARG A 41 7.30 2.70 -17.67
C ARG A 41 7.59 3.99 -16.90
N ALA A 42 8.29 4.94 -17.48
CA ALA A 42 8.57 6.23 -16.87
C ALA A 42 7.27 7.02 -16.64
N ARG A 43 6.36 7.02 -17.61
CA ARG A 43 5.04 7.65 -17.50
C ARG A 43 4.20 7.00 -16.41
N LEU A 44 4.04 5.67 -16.41
CA LEU A 44 3.29 4.95 -15.38
C LEU A 44 3.86 5.21 -13.98
N LYS A 45 5.19 5.23 -13.84
CA LYS A 45 5.83 5.55 -12.57
C LYS A 45 5.55 6.98 -12.11
N ALA A 46 5.57 7.95 -13.02
CA ALA A 46 5.23 9.34 -12.71
C ALA A 46 3.76 9.49 -12.29
N GLU A 47 2.84 8.82 -12.98
CA GLU A 47 1.42 8.79 -12.62
C GLU A 47 1.18 8.16 -11.24
N GLN A 48 1.86 7.03 -10.94
CA GLN A 48 1.78 6.39 -9.62
C GLN A 48 2.34 7.28 -8.51
N GLN A 49 3.45 7.98 -8.76
CA GLN A 49 4.02 8.91 -7.79
C GLN A 49 3.10 10.11 -7.54
N ALA A 50 2.48 10.66 -8.57
CA ALA A 50 1.52 11.75 -8.43
C ALA A 50 0.26 11.32 -7.65
N ALA A 51 -0.30 10.15 -7.97
CA ALA A 51 -1.44 9.59 -7.24
C ALA A 51 -1.09 9.29 -5.78
N GLY A 52 0.12 8.77 -5.53
CA GLY A 52 0.64 8.53 -4.19
C GLY A 52 0.78 9.80 -3.37
N ALA A 53 1.28 10.89 -3.97
CA ALA A 53 1.41 12.18 -3.30
C ALA A 53 0.05 12.74 -2.85
N VAL A 54 -0.96 12.70 -3.71
CA VAL A 54 -2.33 13.13 -3.37
C VAL A 54 -2.89 12.27 -2.22
N SER A 55 -2.74 10.95 -2.28
CA SER A 55 -3.19 10.06 -1.22
C SER A 55 -2.47 10.30 0.11
N TYR A 56 -1.19 10.65 0.07
CA TYR A 56 -0.42 11.01 1.25
C TYR A 56 -0.93 12.31 1.88
N ASP A 57 -1.16 13.36 1.08
CA ASP A 57 -1.64 14.65 1.57
C ASP A 57 -3.03 14.52 2.21
N ASP A 58 -3.93 13.74 1.59
CA ASP A 58 -5.25 13.42 2.14
C ASP A 58 -5.14 12.69 3.49
N ALA A 59 -4.25 11.70 3.59
CA ALA A 59 -4.00 10.95 4.82
C ALA A 59 -3.43 11.85 5.92
N VAL A 60 -2.48 12.74 5.60
CA VAL A 60 -1.92 13.73 6.54
C VAL A 60 -2.99 14.70 7.03
N ALA A 61 -3.84 15.19 6.13
CA ALA A 61 -4.95 16.07 6.48
C ALA A 61 -5.95 15.37 7.43
N ALA A 62 -6.27 14.09 7.17
CA ALA A 62 -7.13 13.28 8.01
C ALA A 62 -6.55 13.05 9.41
N LEU A 63 -5.24 12.78 9.51
CA LEU A 63 -4.52 12.66 10.80
C LEU A 63 -4.59 13.98 11.59
N LYS A 64 -4.29 15.11 10.96
CA LYS A 64 -4.37 16.44 11.60
C LYS A 64 -5.78 16.78 12.07
N ALA A 65 -6.79 16.41 11.30
CA ALA A 65 -8.19 16.60 11.65
C ALA A 65 -8.70 15.61 12.72
N GLN A 66 -7.90 14.59 13.06
CA GLN A 66 -8.30 13.47 13.93
C GLN A 66 -9.56 12.75 13.43
N LYS A 67 -9.70 12.63 12.11
CA LYS A 67 -10.84 11.96 11.45
C LYS A 67 -10.31 11.03 10.35
N PHE A 68 -9.87 9.86 10.76
CA PHE A 68 -9.25 8.90 9.85
C PHE A 68 -9.64 7.46 10.18
N VAL A 69 -9.41 6.60 9.18
CA VAL A 69 -9.53 5.15 9.33
C VAL A 69 -8.29 4.52 8.71
N LEU A 70 -7.61 3.63 9.45
CA LEU A 70 -6.71 2.65 8.87
C LEU A 70 -7.53 1.42 8.49
N GLU A 71 -7.72 1.15 7.22
CA GLU A 71 -8.28 -0.09 6.69
C GLU A 71 -7.17 -1.12 6.49
N ALA A 72 -7.13 -2.14 7.37
CA ALA A 72 -6.04 -3.10 7.40
C ALA A 72 -6.32 -4.31 6.51
N ASN A 73 -5.38 -4.64 5.65
CA ASN A 73 -5.39 -5.85 4.84
C ASN A 73 -4.46 -6.94 5.39
N GLN A 74 -3.70 -6.62 6.43
CA GLN A 74 -2.77 -7.53 7.08
C GLN A 74 -2.73 -7.29 8.58
N VAL A 75 -2.72 -8.37 9.36
CA VAL A 75 -2.53 -8.37 10.81
C VAL A 75 -1.32 -9.22 11.14
N MET A 76 -0.41 -8.69 11.92
CA MET A 76 0.74 -9.41 12.46
C MET A 76 0.63 -9.49 13.98
N PHE A 77 0.72 -10.70 14.51
CA PHE A 77 0.68 -10.98 15.93
C PHE A 77 2.07 -10.87 16.56
N ARG A 78 2.12 -10.78 17.90
CA ARG A 78 3.36 -10.70 18.68
C ARG A 78 4.39 -11.80 18.34
N ASN A 79 3.91 -13.01 18.06
CA ASN A 79 4.78 -14.16 17.72
C ASN A 79 5.31 -14.13 16.28
N GLY A 80 5.04 -13.05 15.52
CA GLY A 80 5.45 -12.89 14.12
C GLY A 80 4.53 -13.56 13.10
N GLN A 81 3.49 -14.29 13.55
CA GLN A 81 2.49 -14.83 12.63
C GLN A 81 1.72 -13.70 11.96
N THR A 82 1.51 -13.83 10.66
CA THR A 82 0.83 -12.84 9.84
C THR A 82 -0.41 -13.47 9.19
N ALA A 83 -1.53 -12.74 9.22
CA ALA A 83 -2.77 -13.10 8.55
C ALA A 83 -3.17 -11.99 7.57
N PHE A 84 -3.55 -12.36 6.34
CA PHE A 84 -4.24 -11.45 5.44
C PHE A 84 -5.72 -11.41 5.81
N VAL A 85 -6.29 -10.21 5.87
CA VAL A 85 -7.64 -9.97 6.35
C VAL A 85 -8.39 -9.04 5.39
N THR A 86 -9.70 -8.99 5.52
CA THR A 86 -10.55 -8.11 4.71
C THR A 86 -10.54 -6.70 5.28
N SER A 87 -10.18 -5.71 4.48
CA SER A 87 -9.90 -4.35 4.94
C SER A 87 -11.12 -3.61 5.51
N ASN A 88 -12.31 -3.87 4.98
CA ASN A 88 -13.54 -3.23 5.47
C ASN A 88 -14.01 -3.72 6.86
N THR A 89 -13.51 -4.87 7.33
CA THR A 89 -13.84 -5.46 8.64
C THR A 89 -12.67 -5.44 9.62
N ASN A 90 -11.48 -5.00 9.20
CA ASN A 90 -10.30 -4.89 10.04
C ASN A 90 -9.75 -3.47 9.96
N PHE A 91 -9.93 -2.71 11.02
CA PHE A 91 -9.63 -1.29 10.98
C PHE A 91 -9.34 -0.68 12.36
N VAL A 92 -8.65 0.45 12.32
CA VAL A 92 -8.55 1.40 13.44
C VAL A 92 -9.18 2.71 12.99
N LEU A 93 -10.28 3.09 13.61
CA LEU A 93 -11.00 4.34 13.34
C LEU A 93 -10.73 5.33 14.46
N VAL A 94 -10.46 6.58 14.09
CA VAL A 94 -10.45 7.73 15.01
C VAL A 94 -11.39 8.80 14.45
N ASN A 95 -12.31 9.23 15.29
CA ASN A 95 -13.19 10.36 15.04
C ASN A 95 -13.14 11.30 16.23
N GLN A 96 -12.20 12.22 16.21
CA GLN A 96 -11.90 13.15 17.30
C GLN A 96 -11.57 12.38 18.60
N ALA A 97 -12.36 12.59 19.65
CA ALA A 97 -12.18 11.94 20.95
C ALA A 97 -12.64 10.47 20.98
N ARG A 98 -13.17 9.91 19.90
CA ARG A 98 -13.64 8.52 19.85
C ARG A 98 -12.74 7.67 18.98
N GLY A 99 -12.35 6.50 19.48
CA GLY A 99 -11.58 5.49 18.76
C GLY A 99 -12.33 4.17 18.73
N THR A 100 -12.24 3.46 17.61
CA THR A 100 -12.71 2.08 17.46
C THR A 100 -11.59 1.23 16.91
N VAL A 101 -11.35 0.08 17.52
CA VAL A 101 -10.47 -0.96 16.98
C VAL A 101 -11.32 -2.17 16.69
N GLN A 102 -11.28 -2.64 15.46
CA GLN A 102 -11.96 -3.86 15.04
C GLN A 102 -10.98 -4.80 14.34
N VAL A 103 -11.01 -6.04 14.79
CA VAL A 103 -10.31 -7.14 14.14
C VAL A 103 -11.31 -8.28 13.94
N ALA A 104 -11.41 -8.78 12.73
CA ALA A 104 -12.28 -9.89 12.36
C ALA A 104 -11.51 -10.85 11.47
N PHE A 105 -11.49 -12.12 11.83
CA PHE A 105 -10.89 -13.18 11.04
C PHE A 105 -12.01 -13.95 10.33
N ASN A 106 -11.71 -14.47 9.15
CA ASN A 106 -12.67 -15.31 8.42
C ASN A 106 -12.75 -16.69 9.12
N THR A 107 -13.54 -16.76 10.19
CA THR A 107 -13.74 -17.95 11.00
C THR A 107 -15.18 -18.43 10.90
N VAL A 108 -15.38 -19.74 11.12
CA VAL A 108 -16.71 -20.35 11.16
C VAL A 108 -17.55 -19.81 12.35
N TYR A 109 -16.90 -19.35 13.40
CA TYR A 109 -17.57 -18.80 14.60
C TYR A 109 -17.72 -17.28 14.46
N PRO A 110 -18.92 -16.72 14.73
CA PRO A 110 -19.19 -15.29 14.54
C PRO A 110 -18.42 -14.39 15.53
N GLY A 111 -17.82 -14.95 16.57
CA GLY A 111 -17.11 -14.19 17.59
C GLY A 111 -17.99 -13.18 18.34
N PRO A 112 -17.43 -12.44 19.31
CA PRO A 112 -18.16 -11.43 20.07
C PRO A 112 -18.76 -10.31 19.23
N ASN A 113 -18.09 -9.87 18.17
CA ASN A 113 -18.58 -8.79 17.30
C ASN A 113 -19.58 -9.25 16.20
N GLY A 114 -19.88 -10.55 16.14
CA GLY A 114 -20.80 -11.13 15.14
C GLY A 114 -20.19 -11.36 13.75
N ILE A 115 -18.92 -11.04 13.54
CA ILE A 115 -18.20 -11.14 12.25
C ILE A 115 -16.85 -11.88 12.36
N GLY A 116 -16.70 -12.71 13.37
CA GLY A 116 -15.50 -13.55 13.56
C GLY A 116 -14.36 -12.91 14.34
N GLY A 117 -14.64 -11.93 15.20
CA GLY A 117 -13.60 -11.24 15.93
C GLY A 117 -14.08 -10.37 17.10
N VAL A 118 -13.41 -9.25 17.30
CA VAL A 118 -13.65 -8.30 18.39
C VAL A 118 -13.74 -6.87 17.84
N THR A 119 -14.72 -6.11 18.32
CA THR A 119 -14.85 -4.66 18.12
C THR A 119 -14.88 -3.99 19.46
N VAL A 120 -13.98 -3.03 19.69
CA VAL A 120 -13.88 -2.29 20.94
C VAL A 120 -13.89 -0.79 20.66
N ASP A 121 -14.68 -0.08 21.43
CA ASP A 121 -14.78 1.38 21.40
C ASP A 121 -14.11 2.00 22.64
N GLY A 122 -13.51 3.17 22.45
CA GLY A 122 -12.90 3.90 23.55
C GLY A 122 -12.73 5.39 23.25
N THR A 123 -12.25 6.10 24.26
CA THR A 123 -11.87 7.50 24.16
C THR A 123 -10.41 7.61 23.73
N VAL A 124 -10.14 8.45 22.75
CA VAL A 124 -8.80 8.79 22.30
C VAL A 124 -8.25 9.92 23.15
N SER A 125 -7.03 9.77 23.61
CA SER A 125 -6.29 10.80 24.36
C SER A 125 -4.81 10.85 23.96
N ASP A 126 -4.14 11.95 24.34
CA ASP A 126 -2.70 12.15 24.22
C ASP A 126 -2.13 11.99 22.80
N MET A 127 -2.91 12.39 21.78
CA MET A 127 -2.45 12.30 20.39
C MET A 127 -1.30 13.26 20.11
N LYS A 128 -0.17 12.70 19.74
CA LYS A 128 1.05 13.41 19.36
C LYS A 128 1.51 12.98 17.99
N MET A 129 1.83 13.94 17.15
CA MET A 129 2.33 13.71 15.79
C MET A 129 3.75 14.27 15.66
N SER A 130 4.57 13.55 14.92
CA SER A 130 5.91 13.98 14.51
C SER A 130 6.20 13.51 13.08
N THR A 131 7.02 14.28 12.36
CA THR A 131 7.49 13.90 11.02
C THR A 131 8.97 13.56 11.12
N ASP A 132 9.36 12.42 10.56
CA ASP A 132 10.76 12.03 10.50
C ASP A 132 11.51 12.71 9.32
N LYS A 133 12.83 12.49 9.25
CA LYS A 133 13.69 13.07 8.19
C LYS A 133 13.37 12.52 6.80
N ARG A 134 12.63 11.41 6.69
CA ARG A 134 12.21 10.79 5.42
C ARG A 134 10.83 11.24 4.99
N GLY A 135 10.15 12.07 5.81
CA GLY A 135 8.79 12.52 5.59
C GLY A 135 7.72 11.53 6.06
N ASN A 136 8.06 10.46 6.78
CA ASN A 136 7.05 9.61 7.40
C ASN A 136 6.42 10.34 8.59
N ILE A 137 5.12 10.15 8.79
CA ILE A 137 4.41 10.68 9.95
C ILE A 137 4.30 9.59 11.01
N ASN A 138 4.76 9.89 12.21
CA ASN A 138 4.55 9.05 13.39
C ASN A 138 3.51 9.72 14.28
N CYS A 139 2.47 8.98 14.63
CA CYS A 139 1.38 9.44 15.49
C CYS A 139 1.17 8.45 16.64
N ASN A 140 1.25 8.94 17.87
CA ASN A 140 1.06 8.12 19.07
C ASN A 140 -0.13 8.66 19.85
N PHE A 141 -0.99 7.77 20.33
CA PHE A 141 -2.16 8.11 21.14
C PHE A 141 -2.61 6.91 21.98
N SER A 142 -3.44 7.17 22.97
CA SER A 142 -4.07 6.15 23.80
C SER A 142 -5.52 5.95 23.39
N ILE A 143 -6.03 4.70 23.46
CA ILE A 143 -7.46 4.39 23.41
C ILE A 143 -7.82 3.71 24.71
N GLN A 144 -8.84 4.26 25.41
CA GLN A 144 -9.34 3.72 26.67
C GLN A 144 -10.85 3.57 26.63
N GLY A 145 -11.33 2.37 26.95
CA GLY A 145 -12.74 2.01 27.00
C GLY A 145 -12.98 0.74 27.81
N ILE A 146 -14.23 0.24 27.84
CA ILE A 146 -14.59 -0.94 28.63
C ILE A 146 -13.79 -2.18 28.16
N GLY A 147 -13.67 -2.38 26.86
CA GLY A 147 -12.99 -3.55 26.26
C GLY A 147 -11.57 -3.29 25.80
N ILE A 148 -11.03 -2.05 25.97
CA ILE A 148 -9.71 -1.69 25.52
C ILE A 148 -9.03 -0.66 26.45
N SER A 149 -7.76 -0.92 26.73
CA SER A 149 -6.81 0.06 27.24
C SER A 149 -5.48 -0.20 26.57
N ALA A 150 -5.11 0.64 25.61
CA ALA A 150 -3.93 0.40 24.77
C ALA A 150 -3.27 1.71 24.34
N GLN A 151 -1.93 1.62 24.16
CA GLN A 151 -1.15 2.61 23.41
C GLN A 151 -1.16 2.25 21.93
N ILE A 152 -1.37 3.24 21.09
CA ILE A 152 -1.43 3.10 19.64
C ILE A 152 -0.26 3.86 19.03
N PHE A 153 0.52 3.16 18.20
CA PHE A 153 1.64 3.72 17.46
C PHE A 153 1.33 3.59 15.97
N LEU A 154 1.05 4.71 15.31
CA LEU A 154 0.75 4.79 13.89
C LEU A 154 1.95 5.38 13.16
N THR A 155 2.35 4.73 12.05
CA THR A 155 3.33 5.25 11.11
C THR A 155 2.72 5.31 9.72
N LEU A 156 2.62 6.50 9.14
CA LEU A 156 2.24 6.73 7.75
C LEU A 156 3.51 6.89 6.91
N THR A 157 3.66 6.06 5.89
CA THR A 157 4.83 6.09 5.00
C THR A 157 4.71 7.23 3.99
N ASN A 158 5.78 7.99 3.80
CA ASN A 158 5.84 9.05 2.80
C ASN A 158 5.62 8.52 1.36
N GLY A 159 4.94 9.32 0.53
CA GLY A 159 4.70 9.01 -0.89
C GLY A 159 3.47 8.13 -1.15
N GLY A 160 2.59 7.96 -0.16
CA GLY A 160 1.32 7.26 -0.30
C GLY A 160 0.53 7.23 1.01
N ASN A 161 -0.59 6.54 1.01
CA ASN A 161 -1.43 6.38 2.19
C ASN A 161 -1.22 5.04 2.92
N ASN A 162 -0.12 4.34 2.64
CA ASN A 162 0.22 3.11 3.34
C ASN A 162 0.63 3.43 4.77
N ALA A 163 -0.03 2.80 5.73
CA ALA A 163 0.26 3.00 7.14
C ALA A 163 0.27 1.69 7.91
N THR A 164 0.95 1.73 9.04
CA THR A 164 1.04 0.63 10.00
C THR A 164 0.63 1.15 11.37
N VAL A 165 -0.22 0.39 12.06
CA VAL A 165 -0.64 0.67 13.43
C VAL A 165 -0.25 -0.48 14.33
N THR A 166 0.54 -0.20 15.34
CA THR A 166 0.85 -1.14 16.42
C THR A 166 -0.03 -0.83 17.63
N ILE A 167 -0.79 -1.80 18.08
CA ILE A 167 -1.65 -1.75 19.26
C ILE A 167 -0.92 -2.47 20.38
N SER A 168 -0.58 -1.75 21.44
CA SER A 168 0.09 -2.27 22.63
C SER A 168 -0.86 -2.17 23.84
N PRO A 169 -1.52 -3.27 24.23
CA PRO A 169 -2.39 -3.27 25.39
C PRO A 169 -1.64 -2.97 26.70
N ASN A 170 -2.25 -2.18 27.59
CA ASN A 170 -1.62 -1.78 28.87
C ASN A 170 -1.59 -2.94 29.90
N PHE A 171 -2.47 -3.93 29.78
CA PHE A 171 -2.62 -4.99 30.79
C PHE A 171 -2.01 -6.32 30.40
N ASN A 172 -1.57 -6.47 29.15
CA ASN A 172 -0.90 -7.68 28.68
C ASN A 172 0.09 -7.35 27.58
N SER A 173 0.95 -8.30 27.24
CA SER A 173 1.99 -8.11 26.23
C SER A 173 1.57 -8.57 24.83
N ASN A 174 0.29 -8.76 24.56
CA ASN A 174 -0.21 -9.22 23.27
C ASN A 174 -0.32 -8.07 22.26
N THR A 175 0.83 -7.57 21.84
CA THR A 175 0.88 -6.55 20.79
C THR A 175 0.39 -7.11 19.46
N MET A 176 -0.29 -6.27 18.70
CA MET A 176 -0.80 -6.58 17.38
C MET A 176 -0.46 -5.42 16.43
N THR A 177 -0.03 -5.74 15.24
CA THR A 177 0.27 -4.75 14.21
C THR A 177 -0.67 -4.94 13.02
N LEU A 178 -1.37 -3.88 12.65
CA LEU A 178 -2.23 -3.80 11.48
C LEU A 178 -1.54 -2.97 10.42
N SER A 179 -1.50 -3.46 9.19
CA SER A 179 -0.95 -2.75 8.04
C SER A 179 -2.01 -2.62 6.95
N GLY A 180 -2.07 -1.45 6.32
CA GLY A 180 -3.08 -1.17 5.29
C GLY A 180 -3.06 0.27 4.81
N SER A 181 -4.21 0.78 4.38
CA SER A 181 -4.36 2.13 3.85
C SER A 181 -5.01 3.07 4.87
N LEU A 182 -4.40 4.22 5.07
CA LEU A 182 -4.97 5.30 5.88
C LEU A 182 -5.81 6.20 5.00
N LEU A 183 -7.07 6.37 5.36
CA LEU A 183 -8.06 7.12 4.60
C LEU A 183 -8.73 8.18 5.47
N PRO A 184 -9.14 9.31 4.90
CA PRO A 184 -10.13 10.18 5.52
C PRO A 184 -11.42 9.41 5.84
N LEU A 185 -12.05 9.73 6.98
CA LEU A 185 -13.24 9.01 7.43
C LEU A 185 -14.39 9.01 6.41
N ASN A 186 -14.54 10.07 5.63
CA ASN A 186 -15.56 10.20 4.59
C ASN A 186 -15.28 9.39 3.31
N GLN A 187 -14.06 8.85 3.15
CA GLN A 187 -13.67 8.01 2.02
C GLN A 187 -13.64 6.52 2.38
N SER A 188 -13.91 6.19 3.63
CA SER A 188 -13.84 4.81 4.15
C SER A 188 -15.17 4.07 3.97
N ASN A 189 -15.07 2.76 3.64
CA ASN A 189 -16.18 1.83 3.47
C ASN A 189 -16.19 0.72 4.54
N ILE A 190 -15.82 1.06 5.77
CA ILE A 190 -15.77 0.07 6.86
C ILE A 190 -17.16 -0.42 7.26
N PHE A 191 -17.20 -1.68 7.67
CA PHE A 191 -18.34 -2.31 8.30
C PHE A 191 -18.04 -2.56 9.78
N LYS A 192 -18.74 -1.84 10.68
CA LYS A 192 -18.57 -1.99 12.11
C LYS A 192 -19.50 -3.08 12.65
N GLY A 193 -18.93 -4.11 13.25
CA GLY A 193 -19.66 -5.12 14.01
C GLY A 193 -20.12 -4.61 15.38
N ARG A 194 -20.73 -5.49 16.18
CA ARG A 194 -21.10 -5.15 17.56
C ARG A 194 -19.87 -4.78 18.36
N SER A 195 -19.92 -3.68 19.06
CA SER A 195 -18.92 -3.30 20.07
C SER A 195 -19.32 -3.74 21.46
N TRP A 196 -18.33 -3.92 22.29
CA TRP A 196 -18.48 -4.12 23.73
C TRP A 196 -18.66 -2.79 24.45
#